data_285525a2b2e990b81309d2de8a48c5ae
#
_entry.id   285525a2b2e990b81309d2de8a48c5ae
#
_cell.length_a   1.000
_cell.length_b   1.000
_cell.length_c   1.000
_cell.angle_alpha   90.00
_cell.angle_beta   90.00
_cell.angle_gamma   90.00
#
_symmetry.space_group_name_H-M   'P 1'
#
loop_
_entity.id
_entity.type
_entity.pdbx_description
1 polymer ?
#
loop_
_entity_poly.entity_id
_entity_poly.type
_entity_poly.pdbx_seq_one_letter_code
_entity_poly.pdbx_strand_id
1 'polypeptide(L)'
;MSNLPAHANRAHASLGASSASRWIACPGSVRLSEGMPNISTDYAREGTAAHELAEMCLRKNKMATAFLGQEIEGFEVTEDMAEAVQVYVDAVLDEAEGNTLFIEQRFNLQALNPPVPMFGTADAVIWNEDEKRLTVMDLKYGAGVPVKVENSPQLSYYALGAMLAMEAERNIFPTRVRMVIVQPRYRHPNGYVRQFEIDAYSLRVEFADDLLAAAHRTQEADAPLSPGDHCRFCLAQAKCPKLHEQAVALAQAEFDDNFLPPEPESLSEAQIGDILAKADLFKG
;
A
#
# COMPACT_ATOMS: atom_id res chain seq x y z
N MET A 1 3.71 -20.29 19.53
CA MET A 1 3.48 -20.08 18.08
C MET A 1 2.06 -19.53 17.95
N SER A 2 1.89 -18.24 17.67
CA SER A 2 0.57 -17.67 17.44
C SER A 2 0.06 -18.19 16.08
N ASN A 3 -1.01 -19.01 16.08
CA ASN A 3 -1.72 -19.37 14.87
C ASN A 3 -2.37 -18.09 14.32
N LEU A 4 -1.69 -17.37 13.45
CA LEU A 4 -2.30 -16.30 12.69
C LEU A 4 -3.32 -16.92 11.71
N PRO A 5 -4.51 -16.32 11.53
CA PRO A 5 -5.40 -16.75 10.45
C PRO A 5 -4.71 -16.52 9.10
N ALA A 6 -5.07 -17.31 8.09
CA ALA A 6 -4.63 -17.10 6.71
C ALA A 6 -4.85 -15.64 6.27
N HIS A 7 -4.03 -15.12 5.34
CA HIS A 7 -4.06 -13.72 4.90
C HIS A 7 -5.46 -13.26 4.50
N ALA A 8 -6.21 -14.07 3.73
CA ALA A 8 -7.57 -13.76 3.30
C ALA A 8 -8.58 -13.55 4.45
N ASN A 9 -8.33 -14.13 5.63
CA ASN A 9 -9.21 -14.07 6.80
C ASN A 9 -8.77 -13.04 7.85
N ARG A 10 -7.75 -12.22 7.56
CA ARG A 10 -7.29 -11.19 8.49
C ARG A 10 -8.25 -10.00 8.49
N ALA A 11 -8.59 -9.51 9.69
CA ALA A 11 -9.41 -8.31 9.83
C ALA A 11 -8.67 -7.10 9.25
N HIS A 12 -9.39 -6.28 8.49
CA HIS A 12 -8.89 -5.02 7.97
C HIS A 12 -9.50 -3.86 8.75
N ALA A 13 -8.67 -2.87 9.11
CA ALA A 13 -9.15 -1.63 9.69
C ALA A 13 -9.86 -0.80 8.60
N SER A 14 -10.91 -0.07 8.97
CA SER A 14 -11.59 0.86 8.05
C SER A 14 -10.63 1.93 7.50
N LEU A 15 -9.68 2.38 8.34
CA LEU A 15 -8.56 3.24 7.98
C LEU A 15 -7.26 2.42 7.97
N GLY A 16 -7.19 1.39 7.13
CA GLY A 16 -6.03 0.51 7.03
C GLY A 16 -4.89 1.10 6.19
N ALA A 17 -3.68 0.57 6.39
CA ALA A 17 -2.46 1.00 5.69
C ALA A 17 -2.55 0.85 4.18
N SER A 18 -3.09 -0.25 3.66
CA SER A 18 -3.20 -0.50 2.22
C SER A 18 -4.06 0.52 1.46
N SER A 19 -4.98 1.20 2.16
CA SER A 19 -5.80 2.27 1.61
C SER A 19 -5.41 3.67 2.10
N ALA A 20 -4.28 3.81 2.82
CA ALA A 20 -3.85 5.07 3.43
C ALA A 20 -3.69 6.20 2.41
N SER A 21 -3.07 5.92 1.27
CA SER A 21 -2.94 6.91 0.19
C SER A 21 -4.28 7.50 -0.25
N ARG A 22 -5.35 6.69 -0.24
CA ARG A 22 -6.69 7.13 -0.62
C ARG A 22 -7.36 7.95 0.48
N TRP A 23 -7.48 7.41 1.69
CA TRP A 23 -8.27 8.10 2.72
C TRP A 23 -7.55 9.31 3.34
N ILE A 24 -6.22 9.37 3.28
CA ILE A 24 -5.46 10.56 3.65
C ILE A 24 -5.71 11.69 2.63
N ALA A 25 -5.62 11.39 1.33
CA ALA A 25 -5.81 12.37 0.26
C ALA A 25 -7.29 12.74 0.03
N CYS A 26 -8.20 11.81 0.26
CA CYS A 26 -9.64 11.94 0.01
C CYS A 26 -10.45 11.40 1.20
N PRO A 27 -10.56 12.13 2.31
CA PRO A 27 -11.24 11.67 3.52
C PRO A 27 -12.70 11.26 3.28
N GLY A 28 -13.43 11.99 2.44
CA GLY A 28 -14.82 11.67 2.08
C GLY A 28 -14.99 10.34 1.36
N SER A 29 -13.90 9.77 0.79
CA SER A 29 -13.94 8.47 0.14
C SER A 29 -14.30 7.32 1.07
N VAL A 30 -14.02 7.46 2.37
CA VAL A 30 -14.33 6.44 3.38
C VAL A 30 -15.84 6.26 3.48
N ARG A 31 -16.56 7.35 3.74
CA ARG A 31 -18.02 7.36 3.82
C ARG A 31 -18.68 7.01 2.49
N LEU A 32 -18.15 7.55 1.39
CA LEU A 32 -18.69 7.29 0.05
C LEU A 32 -18.60 5.80 -0.34
N SER A 33 -17.63 5.08 0.20
CA SER A 33 -17.41 3.63 -0.03
C SER A 33 -18.13 2.75 0.99
N GLU A 34 -18.77 3.32 2.00
CA GLU A 34 -19.43 2.55 3.06
C GLU A 34 -20.55 1.68 2.50
N GLY A 35 -20.58 0.41 2.92
CA GLY A 35 -21.56 -0.57 2.44
C GLY A 35 -21.35 -1.06 1.00
N MET A 36 -20.32 -0.58 0.30
CA MET A 36 -20.00 -1.11 -1.04
C MET A 36 -19.28 -2.45 -0.93
N PRO A 37 -19.63 -3.42 -1.79
CA PRO A 37 -18.95 -4.70 -1.81
C PRO A 37 -17.50 -4.52 -2.23
N ASN A 38 -16.56 -5.01 -1.42
CA ASN A 38 -15.16 -5.11 -1.80
C ASN A 38 -14.96 -6.42 -2.54
N ILE A 39 -15.17 -6.39 -3.86
CA ILE A 39 -14.96 -7.56 -4.71
C ILE A 39 -13.46 -7.64 -5.01
N SER A 40 -12.79 -8.58 -4.36
CA SER A 40 -11.39 -8.86 -4.64
C SER A 40 -11.24 -9.41 -6.06
N THR A 41 -10.41 -8.76 -6.87
CA THR A 41 -10.07 -9.28 -8.20
C THR A 41 -9.17 -10.51 -8.08
N ASP A 42 -9.12 -11.34 -9.13
CA ASP A 42 -8.21 -12.50 -9.16
C ASP A 42 -6.75 -12.07 -8.96
N TYR A 43 -6.35 -10.92 -9.50
CA TYR A 43 -5.01 -10.34 -9.27
C TYR A 43 -4.75 -10.01 -7.80
N ALA A 44 -5.74 -9.47 -7.09
CA ALA A 44 -5.59 -9.18 -5.66
C ALA A 44 -5.54 -10.46 -4.83
N ARG A 45 -6.33 -11.48 -5.20
CA ARG A 45 -6.31 -12.80 -4.56
C ARG A 45 -5.00 -13.54 -4.80
N GLU A 46 -4.47 -13.50 -6.04
CA GLU A 46 -3.15 -14.04 -6.37
C GLU A 46 -2.05 -13.35 -5.55
N GLY A 47 -2.15 -12.02 -5.37
CA GLY A 47 -1.27 -11.27 -4.47
C GLY A 47 -1.33 -11.79 -3.03
N THR A 48 -2.54 -12.09 -2.52
CA THR A 48 -2.73 -12.67 -1.19
C THR A 48 -2.04 -14.03 -1.07
N ALA A 49 -2.16 -14.88 -2.09
CA ALA A 49 -1.47 -16.18 -2.14
C ALA A 49 0.06 -16.02 -2.12
N ALA A 50 0.59 -15.02 -2.83
CA ALA A 50 2.02 -14.73 -2.84
C ALA A 50 2.54 -14.26 -1.47
N HIS A 51 1.79 -13.44 -0.74
CA HIS A 51 2.14 -13.04 0.65
C HIS A 51 2.12 -14.26 1.59
N GLU A 52 1.12 -15.13 1.50
CA GLU A 52 1.06 -16.35 2.30
C GLU A 52 2.25 -17.28 1.99
N LEU A 53 2.61 -17.43 0.70
CA LEU A 53 3.80 -18.20 0.29
C LEU A 53 5.07 -17.60 0.89
N ALA A 54 5.23 -16.28 0.84
CA ALA A 54 6.38 -15.59 1.42
C ALA A 54 6.49 -15.81 2.94
N GLU A 55 5.36 -15.68 3.66
CA GLU A 55 5.30 -15.99 5.10
C GLU A 55 5.71 -17.45 5.37
N MET A 56 5.19 -18.39 4.59
CA MET A 56 5.53 -19.82 4.73
C MET A 56 7.03 -20.08 4.50
N CYS A 57 7.63 -19.43 3.49
CA CYS A 57 9.06 -19.55 3.20
C CYS A 57 9.90 -19.05 4.38
N LEU A 58 9.63 -17.85 4.86
CA LEU A 58 10.36 -17.23 5.95
C LEU A 58 10.21 -18.02 7.25
N ARG A 59 8.98 -18.43 7.63
CA ARG A 59 8.73 -19.17 8.89
C ARG A 59 9.31 -20.58 8.89
N LYS A 60 9.30 -21.26 7.72
CA LYS A 60 9.81 -22.63 7.59
C LYS A 60 11.27 -22.69 7.17
N ASN A 61 11.88 -21.53 6.90
CA ASN A 61 13.22 -21.41 6.35
C ASN A 61 13.40 -22.31 5.11
N LYS A 62 12.51 -22.16 4.13
CA LYS A 62 12.48 -22.93 2.89
C LYS A 62 12.42 -22.01 1.69
N MET A 63 13.04 -22.44 0.59
CA MET A 63 12.88 -21.75 -0.69
C MET A 63 11.44 -21.88 -1.21
N ALA A 64 10.98 -20.89 -1.97
CA ALA A 64 9.64 -20.88 -2.55
C ALA A 64 9.40 -22.08 -3.49
N THR A 65 10.44 -22.57 -4.15
CA THR A 65 10.40 -23.78 -5.01
C THR A 65 10.02 -25.07 -4.25
N ALA A 66 10.20 -25.10 -2.92
CA ALA A 66 9.76 -26.24 -2.11
C ALA A 66 8.23 -26.36 -1.99
N PHE A 67 7.49 -25.37 -2.48
CA PHE A 67 6.03 -25.31 -2.45
C PHE A 67 5.39 -25.43 -3.85
N LEU A 68 6.18 -25.67 -4.90
CA LEU A 68 5.67 -25.83 -6.27
C LEU A 68 4.54 -26.88 -6.34
N GLY A 69 3.49 -26.53 -7.07
CA GLY A 69 2.30 -27.36 -7.24
C GLY A 69 1.37 -27.42 -6.02
N GLN A 70 1.69 -26.75 -4.89
CA GLN A 70 0.76 -26.61 -3.77
C GLN A 70 -0.26 -25.51 -4.08
N GLU A 71 -1.48 -25.71 -3.59
CA GLU A 71 -2.53 -24.70 -3.68
C GLU A 71 -2.51 -23.84 -2.42
N ILE A 72 -2.44 -22.49 -2.61
CA ILE A 72 -2.47 -21.49 -1.55
C ILE A 72 -3.55 -20.48 -1.92
N GLU A 73 -4.54 -20.25 -1.04
CA GLU A 73 -5.66 -19.31 -1.25
C GLU A 73 -6.39 -19.51 -2.61
N GLY A 74 -6.45 -20.77 -3.09
CA GLY A 74 -7.07 -21.15 -4.36
C GLY A 74 -6.21 -20.91 -5.59
N PHE A 75 -4.91 -20.67 -5.42
CA PHE A 75 -3.93 -20.52 -6.50
C PHE A 75 -2.83 -21.57 -6.38
N GLU A 76 -2.50 -22.19 -7.49
CA GLU A 76 -1.36 -23.09 -7.56
C GLU A 76 -0.05 -22.28 -7.52
N VAL A 77 0.90 -22.71 -6.72
CA VAL A 77 2.26 -22.16 -6.70
C VAL A 77 2.98 -22.57 -7.98
N THR A 78 3.00 -21.69 -8.96
CA THR A 78 3.71 -21.86 -10.22
C THR A 78 5.19 -21.49 -10.09
N GLU A 79 6.00 -21.83 -11.09
CA GLU A 79 7.40 -21.40 -11.17
C GLU A 79 7.52 -19.88 -11.12
N ASP A 80 6.70 -19.15 -11.90
CA ASP A 80 6.69 -17.69 -11.93
C ASP A 80 6.38 -17.09 -10.54
N MET A 81 5.41 -17.66 -9.81
CA MET A 81 5.09 -17.23 -8.46
C MET A 81 6.25 -17.50 -7.50
N ALA A 82 6.83 -18.71 -7.58
CA ALA A 82 7.93 -19.11 -6.72
C ALA A 82 9.18 -18.23 -6.95
N GLU A 83 9.54 -17.94 -8.19
CA GLU A 83 10.65 -17.05 -8.54
C GLU A 83 10.42 -15.63 -8.02
N ALA A 84 9.22 -15.07 -8.24
CA ALA A 84 8.88 -13.73 -7.78
C ALA A 84 8.92 -13.63 -6.25
N VAL A 85 8.33 -14.58 -5.54
CA VAL A 85 8.34 -14.62 -4.07
C VAL A 85 9.74 -14.84 -3.51
N GLN A 86 10.57 -15.65 -4.21
CA GLN A 86 11.95 -15.88 -3.77
C GLN A 86 12.77 -14.58 -3.73
N VAL A 87 12.58 -13.68 -4.70
CA VAL A 87 13.25 -12.36 -4.69
C VAL A 87 12.94 -11.58 -3.39
N TYR A 88 11.70 -11.65 -2.92
CA TYR A 88 11.33 -11.02 -1.64
C TYR A 88 11.95 -11.74 -0.46
N VAL A 89 11.87 -13.06 -0.43
CA VAL A 89 12.44 -13.89 0.65
C VAL A 89 13.93 -13.64 0.78
N ASP A 90 14.67 -13.63 -0.33
CA ASP A 90 16.11 -13.36 -0.34
C ASP A 90 16.42 -11.96 0.20
N ALA A 91 15.69 -10.93 -0.27
CA ALA A 91 15.87 -9.57 0.22
C ALA A 91 15.61 -9.43 1.72
N VAL A 92 14.60 -10.15 2.26
CA VAL A 92 14.31 -10.16 3.71
C VAL A 92 15.42 -10.86 4.47
N LEU A 93 15.90 -12.00 4.01
CA LEU A 93 16.96 -12.77 4.68
C LEU A 93 18.30 -12.03 4.65
N ASP A 94 18.63 -11.36 3.54
CA ASP A 94 19.83 -10.53 3.43
C ASP A 94 19.81 -9.36 4.43
N GLU A 95 18.68 -8.64 4.55
CA GLU A 95 18.54 -7.54 5.53
C GLU A 95 18.51 -8.06 6.98
N ALA A 96 18.02 -9.30 7.17
CA ALA A 96 17.93 -9.95 8.48
C ALA A 96 19.25 -10.59 8.94
N GLU A 97 20.28 -10.67 8.10
CA GLU A 97 21.56 -11.25 8.48
C GLU A 97 22.17 -10.51 9.67
N GLY A 98 22.38 -11.22 10.78
CA GLY A 98 22.86 -10.63 12.04
C GLY A 98 21.86 -9.75 12.79
N ASN A 99 20.63 -9.63 12.29
CA ASN A 99 19.59 -8.78 12.84
C ASN A 99 18.39 -9.61 13.35
N THR A 100 17.48 -8.96 14.07
CA THR A 100 16.27 -9.64 14.57
C THR A 100 15.13 -9.47 13.58
N LEU A 101 14.63 -10.59 13.03
CA LEU A 101 13.50 -10.63 12.10
C LEU A 101 12.18 -10.92 12.80
N PHE A 102 11.15 -10.12 12.52
CA PHE A 102 9.76 -10.33 12.89
C PHE A 102 8.94 -10.51 11.62
N ILE A 103 8.32 -11.67 11.46
CA ILE A 103 7.49 -12.00 10.31
C ILE A 103 6.03 -11.75 10.66
N GLU A 104 5.30 -11.04 9.80
CA GLU A 104 3.90 -10.70 10.01
C GLU A 104 3.67 -10.00 11.36
N GLN A 105 4.46 -8.92 11.57
CA GLN A 105 4.37 -8.13 12.79
C GLN A 105 3.04 -7.38 12.85
N ARG A 106 2.20 -7.78 13.79
CA ARG A 106 0.95 -7.07 14.10
C ARG A 106 1.22 -5.81 14.90
N PHE A 107 0.39 -4.81 14.67
CA PHE A 107 0.40 -3.56 15.42
C PHE A 107 -0.99 -2.94 15.48
N ASN A 108 -1.17 -2.04 16.44
CA ASN A 108 -2.28 -1.09 16.49
C ASN A 108 -1.74 0.31 16.77
N LEU A 109 -2.49 1.31 16.33
CA LEU A 109 -2.14 2.72 16.57
C LEU A 109 -2.91 3.32 17.74
N GLN A 110 -3.44 2.49 18.65
CA GLN A 110 -4.26 2.95 19.77
C GLN A 110 -3.53 3.92 20.71
N ALA A 111 -2.20 3.80 20.80
CA ALA A 111 -1.36 4.73 21.56
C ALA A 111 -1.44 6.18 21.06
N LEU A 112 -1.84 6.39 19.78
CA LEU A 112 -2.05 7.69 19.18
C LEU A 112 -3.48 8.24 19.40
N ASN A 113 -4.35 7.47 20.06
CA ASN A 113 -5.76 7.82 20.29
C ASN A 113 -6.54 8.19 19.01
N PRO A 114 -6.54 7.34 17.97
CA PRO A 114 -7.25 7.62 16.72
C PRO A 114 -8.77 7.59 16.90
N PRO A 115 -9.56 8.27 16.04
CA PRO A 115 -11.01 8.36 16.17
C PRO A 115 -11.75 7.03 15.93
N VAL A 116 -11.09 6.10 15.22
CA VAL A 116 -11.57 4.72 14.98
C VAL A 116 -10.41 3.76 15.15
N PRO A 117 -10.66 2.44 15.37
CA PRO A 117 -9.58 1.46 15.47
C PRO A 117 -8.70 1.44 14.21
N MET A 118 -7.41 1.70 14.39
CA MET A 118 -6.40 1.66 13.34
C MET A 118 -5.36 0.59 13.70
N PHE A 119 -5.20 -0.37 12.83
CA PHE A 119 -4.30 -1.52 13.04
C PHE A 119 -3.87 -2.12 11.70
N GLY A 120 -2.90 -3.00 11.74
CA GLY A 120 -2.41 -3.70 10.56
C GLY A 120 -1.40 -4.78 10.89
N THR A 121 -0.82 -5.32 9.84
CA THR A 121 0.27 -6.29 9.90
C THR A 121 1.30 -5.90 8.84
N ALA A 122 2.56 -5.79 9.23
CA ALA A 122 3.68 -5.58 8.31
C ALA A 122 4.28 -6.94 7.95
N ASP A 123 4.56 -7.19 6.68
CA ASP A 123 5.02 -8.49 6.16
C ASP A 123 6.33 -8.93 6.82
N ALA A 124 7.32 -8.05 6.85
CA ALA A 124 8.56 -8.28 7.59
C ALA A 124 9.04 -6.99 8.27
N VAL A 125 9.49 -7.12 9.50
CA VAL A 125 10.12 -6.06 10.29
C VAL A 125 11.45 -6.57 10.79
N ILE A 126 12.53 -5.82 10.57
CA ILE A 126 13.88 -6.19 10.97
C ILE A 126 14.43 -5.11 11.91
N TRP A 127 14.98 -5.54 13.03
CA TRP A 127 15.63 -4.66 13.99
C TRP A 127 17.16 -4.86 13.98
N ASN A 128 17.87 -3.79 13.64
CA ASN A 128 19.31 -3.71 13.75
C ASN A 128 19.67 -2.94 15.03
N GLU A 129 20.19 -3.67 16.02
CA GLU A 129 20.53 -3.12 17.35
C GLU A 129 21.69 -2.14 17.28
N ASP A 130 22.70 -2.43 16.45
CA ASP A 130 23.91 -1.60 16.35
C ASP A 130 23.63 -0.25 15.72
N GLU A 131 22.81 -0.24 14.67
CA GLU A 131 22.41 0.97 13.95
C GLU A 131 21.18 1.67 14.54
N LYS A 132 20.52 1.07 15.52
CA LYS A 132 19.21 1.51 16.04
C LYS A 132 18.20 1.75 14.93
N ARG A 133 18.23 0.89 13.90
CA ARG A 133 17.40 1.00 12.70
C ARG A 133 16.32 -0.07 12.68
N LEU A 134 15.09 0.37 12.47
CA LEU A 134 13.97 -0.49 12.17
C LEU A 134 13.77 -0.51 10.65
N THR A 135 13.80 -1.70 10.03
CA THR A 135 13.48 -1.86 8.60
C THR A 135 12.12 -2.52 8.47
N VAL A 136 11.24 -1.93 7.67
CA VAL A 136 9.93 -2.50 7.30
C VAL A 136 9.94 -2.83 5.83
N MET A 137 9.70 -4.10 5.50
CA MET A 137 9.70 -4.60 4.12
C MET A 137 8.31 -5.09 3.72
N ASP A 138 7.89 -4.71 2.52
CA ASP A 138 6.56 -4.98 1.98
C ASP A 138 6.68 -5.59 0.58
N LEU A 139 6.04 -6.74 0.37
CA LEU A 139 5.96 -7.40 -0.92
C LEU A 139 4.88 -6.75 -1.79
N LYS A 140 5.23 -6.36 -2.99
CA LYS A 140 4.30 -5.90 -4.02
C LYS A 140 4.30 -6.87 -5.20
N TYR A 141 3.43 -7.87 -5.14
CA TYR A 141 3.36 -8.92 -6.14
C TYR A 141 2.82 -8.45 -7.50
N GLY A 142 2.02 -7.36 -7.52
CA GLY A 142 1.42 -6.82 -8.74
C GLY A 142 2.43 -6.30 -9.76
N ALA A 143 2.17 -6.55 -11.05
CA ALA A 143 3.02 -6.18 -12.17
C ALA A 143 2.64 -4.85 -12.87
N GLY A 144 1.41 -4.37 -12.67
CA GLY A 144 0.82 -3.33 -13.53
C GLY A 144 1.11 -1.88 -13.14
N VAL A 145 1.47 -1.61 -11.88
CA VAL A 145 1.64 -0.24 -11.36
C VAL A 145 2.89 -0.16 -10.51
N PRO A 146 3.82 0.76 -10.81
CA PRO A 146 4.97 0.99 -9.96
C PRO A 146 4.52 1.55 -8.61
N VAL A 147 5.03 0.99 -7.52
CA VAL A 147 4.78 1.50 -6.18
C VAL A 147 5.98 2.34 -5.73
N LYS A 148 5.75 3.60 -5.38
CA LYS A 148 6.79 4.48 -4.86
C LYS A 148 7.09 4.11 -3.41
N VAL A 149 8.36 4.12 -3.04
CA VAL A 149 8.79 3.91 -1.65
C VAL A 149 8.87 5.25 -0.91
N GLU A 150 9.34 6.29 -1.60
CA GLU A 150 9.50 7.62 -1.02
C GLU A 150 8.12 8.22 -0.68
N ASN A 151 8.00 8.70 0.54
CA ASN A 151 6.76 9.32 1.06
C ASN A 151 5.52 8.44 0.88
N SER A 152 5.67 7.11 0.91
CA SER A 152 4.57 6.17 0.81
C SER A 152 3.72 6.18 2.08
N PRO A 153 2.44 6.63 2.05
CA PRO A 153 1.59 6.61 3.24
C PRO A 153 1.38 5.20 3.79
N GLN A 154 1.32 4.19 2.94
CA GLN A 154 1.18 2.79 3.34
C GLN A 154 2.39 2.32 4.15
N LEU A 155 3.59 2.54 3.62
CA LEU A 155 4.82 2.12 4.31
C LEU A 155 5.06 2.92 5.59
N SER A 156 4.79 4.23 5.56
CA SER A 156 4.89 5.08 6.75
C SER A 156 3.93 4.62 7.85
N TYR A 157 2.71 4.21 7.47
CA TYR A 157 1.74 3.66 8.40
C TYR A 157 2.24 2.33 9.02
N TYR A 158 2.76 1.40 8.20
CA TYR A 158 3.35 0.15 8.69
C TYR A 158 4.55 0.42 9.59
N ALA A 159 5.44 1.31 9.17
CA ALA A 159 6.63 1.65 9.91
C ALA A 159 6.31 2.30 11.27
N LEU A 160 5.37 3.25 11.30
CA LEU A 160 4.88 3.86 12.54
C LEU A 160 4.25 2.80 13.46
N GLY A 161 3.39 1.94 12.93
CA GLY A 161 2.76 0.87 13.69
C GLY A 161 3.77 -0.13 14.25
N ALA A 162 4.73 -0.57 13.43
CA ALA A 162 5.79 -1.47 13.86
C ALA A 162 6.68 -0.82 14.95
N MET A 163 7.05 0.45 14.77
CA MET A 163 7.83 1.20 15.75
C MET A 163 7.10 1.28 17.09
N LEU A 164 5.83 1.66 17.12
CA LEU A 164 5.04 1.74 18.35
C LEU A 164 4.88 0.38 19.03
N ALA A 165 4.71 -0.70 18.25
CA ALA A 165 4.65 -2.05 18.79
C ALA A 165 6.00 -2.48 19.40
N MET A 166 7.12 -2.21 18.73
CA MET A 166 8.45 -2.52 19.25
C MET A 166 8.75 -1.76 20.53
N GLU A 167 8.39 -0.50 20.62
CA GLU A 167 8.53 0.30 21.84
C GLU A 167 7.71 -0.27 22.99
N ALA A 168 6.42 -0.55 22.75
CA ALA A 168 5.50 -1.02 23.80
C ALA A 168 5.78 -2.44 24.29
N GLU A 169 6.10 -3.35 23.35
CA GLU A 169 6.21 -4.78 23.64
C GLU A 169 7.62 -5.21 24.01
N ARG A 170 8.65 -4.50 23.52
CA ARG A 170 10.04 -4.93 23.56
C ARG A 170 11.00 -3.89 24.12
N ASN A 171 10.53 -2.70 24.43
CA ASN A 171 11.35 -1.57 24.87
C ASN A 171 12.47 -1.21 23.86
N ILE A 172 12.17 -1.35 22.55
CA ILE A 172 13.04 -1.01 21.43
C ILE A 172 12.67 0.37 20.92
N PHE A 173 13.65 1.28 20.83
CA PHE A 173 13.48 2.68 20.43
C PHE A 173 14.36 2.97 19.22
N PRO A 174 13.81 2.84 17.99
CA PRO A 174 14.53 3.17 16.78
C PRO A 174 14.89 4.65 16.72
N THR A 175 16.06 4.95 16.15
CA THR A 175 16.43 6.32 15.76
C THR A 175 16.29 6.55 14.27
N ARG A 176 16.34 5.48 13.48
CA ARG A 176 16.15 5.47 12.03
C ARG A 176 15.15 4.42 11.61
N VAL A 177 14.42 4.71 10.54
CA VAL A 177 13.44 3.80 9.98
C VAL A 177 13.69 3.68 8.49
N ARG A 178 13.92 2.46 8.02
CA ARG A 178 14.06 2.11 6.62
C ARG A 178 12.78 1.44 6.13
N MET A 179 12.24 1.94 5.06
CA MET A 179 11.08 1.37 4.36
C MET A 179 11.55 0.75 3.06
N VAL A 180 11.15 -0.48 2.78
CA VAL A 180 11.57 -1.24 1.61
C VAL A 180 10.35 -1.81 0.89
N ILE A 181 10.30 -1.59 -0.42
CA ILE A 181 9.36 -2.28 -1.32
C ILE A 181 10.15 -3.29 -2.13
N VAL A 182 9.66 -4.52 -2.19
CA VAL A 182 10.13 -5.53 -3.13
C VAL A 182 9.02 -5.81 -4.13
N GLN A 183 9.24 -5.43 -5.40
CA GLN A 183 8.26 -5.57 -6.47
C GLN A 183 8.87 -6.36 -7.65
N PRO A 184 8.92 -7.69 -7.55
CA PRO A 184 9.68 -8.53 -8.47
C PRO A 184 9.09 -8.63 -9.87
N ARG A 185 7.77 -8.46 -10.03
CA ARG A 185 7.07 -8.57 -11.32
C ARG A 185 6.99 -7.26 -12.09
N TYR A 186 7.55 -6.16 -11.55
CA TYR A 186 7.60 -4.86 -12.23
C TYR A 186 9.06 -4.48 -12.55
N ARG A 187 9.35 -4.26 -13.84
CA ARG A 187 10.69 -3.81 -14.28
C ARG A 187 10.86 -2.31 -13.99
N HIS A 188 11.42 -2.01 -12.84
CA HIS A 188 11.72 -0.64 -12.44
C HIS A 188 13.19 -0.30 -12.75
N PRO A 189 13.52 0.95 -13.22
CA PRO A 189 14.92 1.35 -13.48
C PRO A 189 15.86 1.18 -12.28
N ASN A 190 15.34 1.33 -11.06
CA ASN A 190 16.09 1.19 -9.81
C ASN A 190 16.04 -0.25 -9.23
N GLY A 191 15.64 -1.25 -10.03
CA GLY A 191 15.56 -2.63 -9.59
C GLY A 191 14.28 -3.02 -8.84
N TYR A 192 14.22 -4.26 -8.42
CA TYR A 192 13.06 -4.84 -7.74
C TYR A 192 12.97 -4.44 -6.27
N VAL A 193 14.11 -4.19 -5.62
CA VAL A 193 14.22 -3.77 -4.22
C VAL A 193 14.50 -2.28 -4.18
N ARG A 194 13.58 -1.52 -3.61
CA ARG A 194 13.70 -0.06 -3.49
C ARG A 194 13.49 0.34 -2.05
N GLN A 195 14.30 1.26 -1.57
CA GLN A 195 14.30 1.65 -0.17
C GLN A 195 14.31 3.16 0.01
N PHE A 196 13.76 3.60 1.14
CA PHE A 196 13.78 4.96 1.60
C PHE A 196 13.99 4.97 3.12
N GLU A 197 14.88 5.82 3.61
CA GLU A 197 15.20 5.90 5.03
C GLU A 197 14.91 7.30 5.56
N ILE A 198 14.28 7.36 6.74
CA ILE A 198 13.97 8.61 7.46
C ILE A 198 14.39 8.46 8.92
N ASP A 199 14.53 9.57 9.63
CA ASP A 199 14.66 9.52 11.06
C ASP A 199 13.33 9.12 11.74
N ALA A 200 13.42 8.45 12.89
CA ALA A 200 12.22 7.97 13.60
C ALA A 200 11.37 9.11 14.17
N TYR A 201 11.95 10.29 14.42
CA TYR A 201 11.24 11.46 14.91
C TYR A 201 10.25 11.99 13.87
N SER A 202 10.68 12.15 12.60
CA SER A 202 9.78 12.58 11.51
C SER A 202 8.59 11.62 11.36
N LEU A 203 8.83 10.31 11.47
CA LEU A 203 7.73 9.34 11.40
C LEU A 203 6.80 9.43 12.62
N ARG A 204 7.38 9.55 13.82
CA ARG A 204 6.66 9.51 15.08
C ARG A 204 5.84 10.76 15.35
N VAL A 205 6.31 11.93 14.90
CA VAL A 205 5.70 13.22 15.17
C VAL A 205 5.01 13.74 13.92
N GLU A 206 5.75 14.03 12.86
CA GLU A 206 5.19 14.69 11.69
C GLU A 206 4.17 13.80 10.97
N PHE A 207 4.57 12.57 10.62
CA PHE A 207 3.64 11.66 9.94
C PHE A 207 2.48 11.23 10.84
N ALA A 208 2.73 11.00 12.14
CA ALA A 208 1.66 10.60 13.07
C ALA A 208 0.60 11.69 13.22
N ASP A 209 1.01 12.97 13.32
CA ASP A 209 0.09 14.10 13.38
C ASP A 209 -0.74 14.25 12.10
N ASP A 210 -0.09 14.14 10.93
CA ASP A 210 -0.77 14.18 9.63
C ASP A 210 -1.75 13.01 9.47
N LEU A 211 -1.35 11.81 9.88
CA LEU A 211 -2.16 10.61 9.85
C LEU A 211 -3.41 10.75 10.72
N LEU A 212 -3.25 11.23 11.96
CA LEU A 212 -4.35 11.46 12.88
C LEU A 212 -5.29 12.56 12.39
N ALA A 213 -4.75 13.68 11.91
CA ALA A 213 -5.55 14.77 11.33
C ALA A 213 -6.38 14.26 10.14
N ALA A 214 -5.79 13.43 9.27
CA ALA A 214 -6.52 12.81 8.17
C ALA A 214 -7.59 11.83 8.68
N ALA A 215 -7.27 11.00 9.69
CA ALA A 215 -8.23 10.08 10.29
C ALA A 215 -9.44 10.81 10.89
N HIS A 216 -9.23 11.91 11.60
CA HIS A 216 -10.32 12.74 12.12
C HIS A 216 -11.18 13.33 11.00
N ARG A 217 -10.57 13.85 9.94
CA ARG A 217 -11.31 14.39 8.77
C ARG A 217 -12.21 13.34 8.12
N THR A 218 -11.85 12.04 8.15
CA THR A 218 -12.72 10.99 7.61
C THR A 218 -14.05 10.85 8.37
N GLN A 219 -14.11 11.32 9.63
CA GLN A 219 -15.28 11.22 10.49
C GLN A 219 -16.22 12.44 10.37
N GLU A 220 -15.78 13.50 9.70
CA GLU A 220 -16.58 14.72 9.48
C GLU A 220 -17.77 14.42 8.55
N ALA A 221 -18.91 15.09 8.82
CA ALA A 221 -20.13 14.89 8.03
C ALA A 221 -19.96 15.33 6.57
N ASP A 222 -19.15 16.35 6.36
CA ASP A 222 -18.83 17.00 5.10
C ASP A 222 -17.37 16.73 4.66
N ALA A 223 -16.82 15.60 5.08
CA ALA A 223 -15.46 15.18 4.69
C ALA A 223 -15.22 15.37 3.18
N PRO A 224 -14.15 16.08 2.78
CA PRO A 224 -13.95 16.48 1.40
C PRO A 224 -13.66 15.29 0.48
N LEU A 225 -14.18 15.40 -0.74
CA LEU A 225 -13.83 14.52 -1.86
C LEU A 225 -12.79 15.22 -2.73
N SER A 226 -11.64 14.59 -2.90
CA SER A 226 -10.50 15.14 -3.66
C SER A 226 -10.05 14.12 -4.71
N PRO A 227 -10.41 14.27 -5.98
CA PRO A 227 -9.95 13.36 -7.05
C PRO A 227 -8.43 13.40 -7.23
N GLY A 228 -7.84 12.23 -7.52
CA GLY A 228 -6.40 12.06 -7.76
C GLY A 228 -6.06 10.61 -8.11
N ASP A 229 -4.77 10.28 -8.19
CA ASP A 229 -4.27 8.93 -8.58
C ASP A 229 -4.85 7.79 -7.74
N HIS A 230 -5.16 8.06 -6.48
CA HIS A 230 -5.80 7.11 -5.57
C HIS A 230 -7.23 6.72 -5.97
N CYS A 231 -7.89 7.46 -6.88
CA CYS A 231 -9.22 7.13 -7.38
C CYS A 231 -9.24 5.82 -8.15
N ARG A 232 -8.13 5.43 -8.79
CA ARG A 232 -7.99 4.18 -9.53
C ARG A 232 -8.37 2.93 -8.71
N PHE A 233 -8.14 2.97 -7.39
CA PHE A 233 -8.43 1.87 -6.48
C PHE A 233 -9.57 2.19 -5.50
N CYS A 234 -10.36 3.22 -5.79
CA CYS A 234 -11.47 3.62 -4.95
C CYS A 234 -12.73 2.81 -5.30
N LEU A 235 -13.31 2.13 -4.31
CA LEU A 235 -14.56 1.37 -4.51
C LEU A 235 -15.71 2.24 -5.01
N ALA A 236 -15.72 3.53 -4.62
CA ALA A 236 -16.75 4.49 -4.99
C ALA A 236 -16.43 5.25 -6.30
N GLN A 237 -15.40 4.88 -7.06
CA GLN A 237 -14.96 5.59 -8.26
C GLN A 237 -16.12 5.91 -9.21
N ALA A 238 -16.92 4.90 -9.57
CA ALA A 238 -18.02 5.05 -10.51
C ALA A 238 -19.20 5.91 -10.01
N LYS A 239 -19.28 6.19 -8.71
CA LYS A 239 -20.35 6.98 -8.07
C LYS A 239 -19.85 8.30 -7.51
N CYS A 240 -18.56 8.62 -7.67
CA CYS A 240 -17.95 9.79 -7.06
C CYS A 240 -18.39 11.07 -7.79
N PRO A 241 -19.13 11.99 -7.12
CA PRO A 241 -19.58 13.21 -7.76
C PRO A 241 -18.43 14.14 -8.17
N LYS A 242 -17.37 14.20 -7.37
CA LYS A 242 -16.21 15.05 -7.69
C LYS A 242 -15.38 14.52 -8.86
N LEU A 243 -15.24 13.20 -8.98
CA LEU A 243 -14.60 12.62 -10.15
C LEU A 243 -15.44 12.83 -11.41
N HIS A 244 -16.78 12.72 -11.30
CA HIS A 244 -17.70 13.02 -12.38
C HIS A 244 -17.62 14.50 -12.81
N GLU A 245 -17.69 15.44 -11.87
CA GLU A 245 -17.51 16.87 -12.15
C GLU A 245 -16.20 17.14 -12.89
N GLN A 246 -15.09 16.51 -12.47
CA GLN A 246 -13.79 16.68 -13.12
C GLN A 246 -13.78 16.08 -14.54
N ALA A 247 -14.42 14.93 -14.76
CA ALA A 247 -14.54 14.32 -16.07
C ALA A 247 -15.36 15.20 -17.04
N VAL A 248 -16.50 15.74 -16.55
CA VAL A 248 -17.33 16.65 -17.33
C VAL A 248 -16.58 17.94 -17.65
N ALA A 249 -15.89 18.54 -16.67
CA ALA A 249 -15.12 19.75 -16.90
C ALA A 249 -13.99 19.55 -17.92
N LEU A 250 -13.32 18.37 -17.88
CA LEU A 250 -12.31 18.02 -18.87
C LEU A 250 -12.93 17.86 -20.26
N ALA A 251 -14.06 17.14 -20.36
CA ALA A 251 -14.77 16.98 -21.63
C ALA A 251 -15.22 18.33 -22.20
N GLN A 252 -15.78 19.22 -21.38
CA GLN A 252 -16.20 20.56 -21.81
C GLN A 252 -15.04 21.45 -22.26
N ALA A 253 -13.85 21.29 -21.66
CA ALA A 253 -12.66 22.06 -22.06
C ALA A 253 -12.08 21.60 -23.40
N GLU A 254 -12.32 20.34 -23.77
CA GLU A 254 -11.73 19.71 -24.96
C GLU A 254 -12.70 19.51 -26.11
N PHE A 255 -14.03 19.70 -25.90
CA PHE A 255 -15.05 19.59 -26.94
C PHE A 255 -15.58 20.98 -27.29
N ASP A 256 -16.01 21.15 -28.52
CA ASP A 256 -16.71 22.35 -28.96
C ASP A 256 -18.14 22.44 -28.37
N ASP A 257 -18.86 23.56 -28.66
CA ASP A 257 -20.23 23.77 -28.19
C ASP A 257 -21.22 22.70 -28.65
N ASN A 258 -20.86 21.87 -29.64
CA ASN A 258 -21.66 20.76 -30.15
C ASN A 258 -21.22 19.40 -29.58
N PHE A 259 -20.33 19.38 -28.60
CA PHE A 259 -19.74 18.16 -28.02
C PHE A 259 -19.00 17.28 -29.06
N LEU A 260 -18.44 17.90 -30.11
CA LEU A 260 -17.56 17.20 -31.03
C LEU A 260 -16.11 17.27 -30.53
N PRO A 261 -15.38 16.15 -30.58
CA PRO A 261 -13.97 16.19 -30.22
C PRO A 261 -13.23 17.09 -31.19
N PRO A 262 -12.29 17.93 -30.70
CA PRO A 262 -11.44 18.72 -31.59
C PRO A 262 -10.62 17.81 -32.50
N GLU A 263 -10.33 18.29 -33.70
CA GLU A 263 -9.39 17.59 -34.59
C GLU A 263 -8.04 17.45 -33.83
N PRO A 264 -7.39 16.27 -33.84
CA PRO A 264 -6.15 16.04 -33.09
C PRO A 264 -5.06 17.08 -33.38
N GLU A 265 -4.99 17.57 -34.61
CA GLU A 265 -4.05 18.59 -35.06
C GLU A 265 -4.32 19.98 -34.48
N SER A 266 -5.53 20.21 -33.94
CA SER A 266 -5.90 21.48 -33.31
C SER A 266 -5.51 21.60 -31.85
N LEU A 267 -5.13 20.48 -31.21
CA LEU A 267 -4.72 20.46 -29.83
C LEU A 267 -3.28 20.94 -29.67
N SER A 268 -3.05 21.82 -28.72
CA SER A 268 -1.71 22.21 -28.31
C SER A 268 -1.02 21.07 -27.52
N GLU A 269 0.31 21.05 -27.51
CA GLU A 269 1.08 20.08 -26.72
C GLU A 269 0.70 20.10 -25.22
N ALA A 270 0.38 21.28 -24.68
CA ALA A 270 -0.06 21.44 -23.31
C ALA A 270 -1.41 20.77 -23.06
N GLN A 271 -2.39 20.91 -23.97
CA GLN A 271 -3.68 20.26 -23.88
C GLN A 271 -3.56 18.74 -24.01
N ILE A 272 -2.73 18.26 -24.93
CA ILE A 272 -2.42 16.82 -25.06
C ILE A 272 -1.81 16.29 -23.76
N GLY A 273 -0.86 17.03 -23.19
CA GLY A 273 -0.24 16.67 -21.89
C GLY A 273 -1.25 16.58 -20.76
N ASP A 274 -2.17 17.54 -20.67
CA ASP A 274 -3.23 17.59 -19.66
C ASP A 274 -4.23 16.43 -19.81
N ILE A 275 -4.64 16.13 -21.05
CA ILE A 275 -5.53 15.00 -21.36
C ILE A 275 -4.86 13.67 -20.95
N LEU A 276 -3.61 13.48 -21.36
CA LEU A 276 -2.86 12.26 -21.04
C LEU A 276 -2.64 12.09 -19.54
N ALA A 277 -2.28 13.16 -18.83
CA ALA A 277 -2.09 13.14 -17.38
C ALA A 277 -3.38 12.77 -16.61
N LYS A 278 -4.55 13.15 -17.14
CA LYS A 278 -5.85 12.88 -16.52
C LYS A 278 -6.51 11.59 -17.04
N ALA A 279 -6.10 11.08 -18.20
CA ALA A 279 -6.69 9.89 -18.80
C ALA A 279 -6.65 8.65 -17.89
N ASP A 280 -5.58 8.51 -17.09
CA ASP A 280 -5.44 7.39 -16.16
C ASP A 280 -6.45 7.43 -15.00
N LEU A 281 -7.02 8.61 -14.67
CA LEU A 281 -8.08 8.73 -13.66
C LEU A 281 -9.39 8.08 -14.10
N PHE A 282 -9.61 7.93 -15.42
CA PHE A 282 -10.84 7.43 -16.01
C PHE A 282 -10.71 6.03 -16.62
N LYS A 283 -9.51 5.44 -16.59
CA LYS A 283 -9.31 4.05 -16.98
C LYS A 283 -9.75 3.15 -15.82
N GLY A 284 -10.97 2.62 -15.93
CA GLY A 284 -11.54 1.64 -14.98
C GLY A 284 -11.04 0.24 -15.24
#